data_ad70129d2bfa4a3623af347fad91cd5f
#
_entry.id   ad70129d2bfa4a3623af347fad91cd5f
#
_cell.length_a   1.000
_cell.length_b   1.000
_cell.length_c   1.000
_cell.angle_alpha   90.00
_cell.angle_beta   90.00
_cell.angle_gamma   90.00
#
_symmetry.space_group_name_H-M   'P 1'
#
loop_
_entity.id
_entity.type
_entity.pdbx_description
1 polymer ?
#
loop_
_entity_poly.entity_id
_entity_poly.type
_entity_poly.pdbx_seq_one_letter_code
_entity_poly.pdbx_strand_id
1 'polypeptide(L)'
;MGRLRLSLVFAVVSVVLFLGHAPKEANASSSTSAFVQNVIYSNKIAIFSKSYCPYCLRAKRIFSELNEKPFVVELDLRDDGAKIQNVLLDLVGRHTVPQVFVNGKHIGGSDG
;
A
#
# COMPACT_ATOMS: atom_id res chain seq x y z
N MET A 1 -37.78 -30.32 4.63
CA MET A 1 -38.01 -29.11 3.87
C MET A 1 -37.85 -27.83 4.68
N GLY A 2 -38.24 -27.82 5.96
CA GLY A 2 -38.03 -26.68 6.83
C GLY A 2 -36.58 -26.29 7.03
N ARG A 3 -35.68 -27.28 6.96
CA ARG A 3 -34.24 -27.02 7.13
C ARG A 3 -33.65 -26.17 6.02
N LEU A 4 -34.05 -26.40 4.78
CA LEU A 4 -33.55 -25.65 3.64
C LEU A 4 -33.96 -24.18 3.74
N ARG A 5 -35.20 -23.92 4.17
CA ARG A 5 -35.69 -22.56 4.30
C ARG A 5 -34.94 -21.80 5.38
N LEU A 6 -34.66 -22.47 6.52
CA LEU A 6 -33.89 -21.87 7.58
C LEU A 6 -32.47 -21.51 7.15
N SER A 7 -31.83 -22.39 6.40
CA SER A 7 -30.49 -22.13 5.87
C SER A 7 -30.48 -20.92 4.96
N LEU A 8 -31.47 -20.79 4.07
CA LEU A 8 -31.57 -19.65 3.17
C LEU A 8 -31.80 -18.35 3.91
N VAL A 9 -32.65 -18.38 4.96
CA VAL A 9 -32.89 -17.20 5.77
C VAL A 9 -31.62 -16.76 6.48
N PHE A 10 -30.88 -17.67 7.04
CA PHE A 10 -29.61 -17.35 7.70
C PHE A 10 -28.62 -16.76 6.72
N ALA A 11 -28.50 -17.33 5.52
CA ALA A 11 -27.59 -16.82 4.50
C ALA A 11 -27.93 -15.38 4.11
N VAL A 12 -29.20 -15.10 3.92
CA VAL A 12 -29.66 -13.75 3.57
C VAL A 12 -29.36 -12.76 4.70
N VAL A 13 -29.64 -13.16 5.94
CA VAL A 13 -29.38 -12.29 7.10
C VAL A 13 -27.88 -11.99 7.20
N SER A 14 -27.02 -12.99 7.00
CA SER A 14 -25.59 -12.78 7.03
C SER A 14 -25.12 -11.78 5.99
N VAL A 15 -25.64 -11.89 4.76
CA VAL A 15 -25.29 -10.96 3.69
C VAL A 15 -25.74 -9.54 4.03
N VAL A 16 -26.95 -9.39 4.56
CA VAL A 16 -27.48 -8.07 4.92
C VAL A 16 -26.64 -7.45 6.03
N LEU A 17 -26.27 -8.24 7.05
CA LEU A 17 -25.42 -7.74 8.12
C LEU A 17 -24.05 -7.32 7.61
N PHE A 18 -23.46 -8.08 6.71
CA PHE A 18 -22.19 -7.74 6.10
C PHE A 18 -22.28 -6.42 5.34
N LEU A 19 -23.31 -6.25 4.52
CA LEU A 19 -23.52 -5.01 3.78
C LEU A 19 -23.81 -3.83 4.71
N GLY A 20 -24.52 -4.08 5.79
CA GLY A 20 -24.81 -3.05 6.79
C GLY A 20 -23.57 -2.60 7.54
N HIS A 21 -22.53 -3.42 7.58
CA HIS A 21 -21.28 -3.10 8.24
C HIS A 21 -20.23 -2.55 7.27
N ALA A 22 -20.53 -2.49 5.97
CA ALA A 22 -19.62 -1.86 5.02
C ALA A 22 -19.45 -0.39 5.43
N PRO A 23 -18.27 0.03 5.87
CA PRO A 23 -18.10 1.39 6.35
C PRO A 23 -18.27 2.38 5.22
N LYS A 24 -19.15 3.31 5.41
CA LYS A 24 -19.28 4.43 4.48
C LYS A 24 -18.03 5.30 4.52
N GLU A 25 -17.29 5.15 5.57
CA GLU A 25 -16.05 5.86 5.75
C GLU A 25 -14.84 5.08 5.22
N ALA A 26 -14.99 4.31 4.19
CA ALA A 26 -13.83 3.91 3.43
C ALA A 26 -13.24 5.20 2.89
N ASN A 27 -12.68 5.98 3.79
CA ASN A 27 -12.16 7.30 3.50
C ASN A 27 -10.91 7.17 2.65
N ALA A 28 -10.46 8.28 2.10
CA ALA A 28 -9.26 8.32 1.27
C ALA A 28 -8.03 7.77 2.00
N SER A 29 -7.97 7.94 3.32
CA SER A 29 -6.89 7.44 4.16
C SER A 29 -6.83 5.90 4.16
N SER A 30 -7.99 5.25 4.28
CA SER A 30 -8.09 3.80 4.27
C SER A 30 -7.73 3.23 2.89
N SER A 31 -8.20 3.85 1.82
CA SER A 31 -7.88 3.44 0.45
C SER A 31 -6.40 3.64 0.15
N THR A 32 -5.82 4.73 0.63
CA THR A 32 -4.40 5.01 0.46
C THR A 32 -3.55 3.98 1.19
N SER A 33 -3.94 3.64 2.42
CA SER A 33 -3.25 2.61 3.20
C SER A 33 -3.29 1.26 2.47
N ALA A 34 -4.44 0.89 1.93
CA ALA A 34 -4.58 -0.35 1.17
C ALA A 34 -3.67 -0.36 -0.06
N PHE A 35 -3.61 0.75 -0.79
CA PHE A 35 -2.73 0.88 -1.93
C PHE A 35 -1.26 0.70 -1.55
N VAL A 36 -0.82 1.38 -0.49
CA VAL A 36 0.57 1.31 -0.02
C VAL A 36 0.92 -0.12 0.37
N GLN A 37 0.06 -0.77 1.14
CA GLN A 37 0.29 -2.15 1.56
C GLN A 37 0.32 -3.10 0.37
N ASN A 38 -0.57 -2.91 -0.59
CA ASN A 38 -0.57 -3.72 -1.80
C ASN A 38 0.74 -3.57 -2.57
N VAL A 39 1.23 -2.36 -2.73
CA VAL A 39 2.51 -2.11 -3.39
C VAL A 39 3.64 -2.84 -2.66
N ILE A 40 3.68 -2.73 -1.35
CA ILE A 40 4.74 -3.32 -0.52
C ILE A 40 4.73 -4.84 -0.61
N TYR A 41 3.55 -5.46 -0.52
CA TYR A 41 3.45 -6.91 -0.40
C TYR A 41 3.30 -7.65 -1.73
N SER A 42 2.92 -6.94 -2.79
CA SER A 42 2.73 -7.56 -4.11
C SER A 42 3.96 -7.47 -5.01
N ASN A 43 5.01 -6.81 -4.55
CA ASN A 43 6.22 -6.62 -5.36
C ASN A 43 7.44 -7.05 -4.55
N LYS A 44 8.38 -7.72 -5.24
CA LYS A 44 9.63 -8.11 -4.61
C LYS A 44 10.37 -6.90 -4.07
N ILE A 45 10.41 -5.82 -4.85
CA ILE A 45 11.05 -4.56 -4.48
C ILE A 45 10.07 -3.43 -4.76
N ALA A 46 9.82 -2.61 -3.76
CA ALA A 46 8.99 -1.42 -3.88
C ALA A 46 9.78 -0.21 -3.41
N ILE A 47 9.74 0.87 -4.18
CA ILE A 47 10.42 2.12 -3.85
C ILE A 47 9.40 3.25 -3.91
N PHE A 48 9.20 3.93 -2.79
CA PHE A 48 8.45 5.17 -2.75
C PHE A 48 9.46 6.30 -2.92
N SER A 49 9.25 7.11 -3.94
CA SER A 49 10.27 7.98 -4.50
C SER A 49 9.69 9.33 -4.87
N LYS A 50 10.54 10.28 -5.17
CA LYS A 50 10.19 11.49 -5.93
C LYS A 50 11.14 11.56 -7.12
N SER A 51 10.60 11.93 -8.27
CA SER A 51 11.32 11.85 -9.54
C SER A 51 12.57 12.71 -9.60
N TYR A 52 12.60 13.78 -8.82
CA TYR A 52 13.73 14.73 -8.79
C TYR A 52 14.74 14.44 -7.67
N CYS A 53 14.48 13.45 -6.82
CA CYS A 53 15.29 13.22 -5.62
C CYS A 53 16.58 12.46 -5.97
N PRO A 54 17.78 13.02 -5.67
CA PRO A 54 19.05 12.35 -6.01
C PRO A 54 19.21 11.00 -5.29
N TYR A 55 18.80 10.90 -4.04
CA TYR A 55 18.90 9.64 -3.30
C TYR A 55 17.95 8.58 -3.86
N CYS A 56 16.80 9.00 -4.35
CA CYS A 56 15.85 8.11 -5.01
C CYS A 56 16.45 7.58 -6.32
N LEU A 57 17.08 8.44 -7.10
CA LEU A 57 17.76 8.04 -8.33
C LEU A 57 18.88 7.05 -8.04
N ARG A 58 19.62 7.27 -6.98
CA ARG A 58 20.68 6.36 -6.55
C ARG A 58 20.12 4.99 -6.18
N ALA A 59 19.05 4.94 -5.41
CA ALA A 59 18.40 3.68 -5.03
C ALA A 59 17.95 2.90 -6.26
N LYS A 60 17.28 3.56 -7.19
CA LYS A 60 16.82 2.93 -8.44
C LYS A 60 17.99 2.38 -9.25
N ARG A 61 19.09 3.12 -9.32
CA ARG A 61 20.28 2.71 -10.05
C ARG A 61 20.91 1.46 -9.44
N ILE A 62 20.98 1.38 -8.12
CA ILE A 62 21.53 0.21 -7.43
C ILE A 62 20.76 -1.05 -7.84
N PHE A 63 19.43 -1.00 -7.81
CA PHE A 63 18.64 -2.16 -8.19
C PHE A 63 18.75 -2.47 -9.69
N SER A 64 18.85 -1.44 -10.51
CA SER A 64 19.07 -1.64 -11.95
C SER A 64 20.40 -2.35 -12.22
N GLU A 65 21.44 -1.99 -11.50
CA GLU A 65 22.76 -2.65 -11.63
C GLU A 65 22.71 -4.10 -11.17
N LEU A 66 21.79 -4.44 -10.28
CA LEU A 66 21.57 -5.81 -9.85
C LEU A 66 20.61 -6.59 -10.75
N ASN A 67 20.24 -6.00 -11.89
CA ASN A 67 19.27 -6.57 -12.82
C ASN A 67 17.91 -6.81 -12.20
N GLU A 68 17.53 -5.98 -11.22
CA GLU A 68 16.23 -6.01 -10.58
C GLU A 68 15.36 -4.90 -11.14
N LYS A 69 14.04 -5.13 -11.12
CA LYS A 69 13.06 -4.15 -11.59
C LYS A 69 12.12 -3.78 -10.43
N PRO A 70 12.48 -2.77 -9.64
CA PRO A 70 11.61 -2.36 -8.56
C PRO A 70 10.31 -1.74 -9.08
N PHE A 71 9.25 -1.92 -8.33
CA PHE A 71 8.02 -1.18 -8.54
C PHE A 71 8.19 0.19 -7.87
N VAL A 72 8.16 1.25 -8.68
CA VAL A 72 8.45 2.60 -8.21
C VAL A 72 7.17 3.42 -8.16
N VAL A 73 6.92 4.06 -7.02
CA VAL A 73 5.81 4.99 -6.86
C VAL A 73 6.42 6.39 -6.73
N GLU A 74 6.24 7.21 -7.75
CA GLU A 74 6.73 8.59 -7.76
C GLU A 74 5.67 9.49 -7.13
N LEU A 75 5.91 9.90 -5.90
CA LEU A 75 4.92 10.64 -5.11
C LEU A 75 4.65 12.03 -5.65
N ASP A 76 5.65 12.66 -6.26
CA ASP A 76 5.51 13.99 -6.83
C ASP A 76 4.64 14.00 -8.09
N LEU A 77 4.46 12.87 -8.73
CA LEU A 77 3.68 12.74 -9.96
C LEU A 77 2.25 12.27 -9.71
N ARG A 78 1.84 12.15 -8.46
CA ARG A 78 0.53 11.64 -8.06
C ARG A 78 -0.22 12.66 -7.22
N ASP A 79 -1.52 12.75 -7.45
CA ASP A 79 -2.39 13.62 -6.65
C ASP A 79 -2.43 13.20 -5.19
N ASP A 80 -2.27 11.91 -4.90
CA ASP A 80 -2.34 11.36 -3.56
C ASP A 80 -0.97 11.18 -2.88
N GLY A 81 0.08 11.79 -3.45
CA GLY A 81 1.44 11.62 -2.94
C GLY A 81 1.60 11.98 -1.48
N ALA A 82 1.00 13.09 -1.04
CA ALA A 82 1.07 13.53 0.36
C ALA A 82 0.38 12.54 1.30
N LYS A 83 -0.75 11.98 0.86
CA LYS A 83 -1.47 10.96 1.63
C LYS A 83 -0.63 9.69 1.78
N ILE A 84 0.06 9.30 0.71
CA ILE A 84 0.95 8.15 0.74
C ILE A 84 2.09 8.39 1.73
N GLN A 85 2.68 9.58 1.73
CA GLN A 85 3.73 9.92 2.70
C GLN A 85 3.24 9.83 4.13
N ASN A 86 2.00 10.24 4.39
CA ASN A 86 1.41 10.12 5.72
C ASN A 86 1.24 8.65 6.14
N VAL A 87 0.82 7.81 5.21
CA VAL A 87 0.72 6.36 5.49
C VAL A 87 2.10 5.77 5.79
N LEU A 88 3.11 6.16 5.03
CA LEU A 88 4.48 5.69 5.25
C LEU A 88 5.01 6.16 6.61
N LEU A 89 4.68 7.39 7.01
CA LEU A 89 5.04 7.89 8.32
C LEU A 89 4.47 7.01 9.43
N ASP A 90 3.21 6.60 9.30
CA ASP A 90 2.58 5.71 10.26
C ASP A 90 3.20 4.31 10.25
N LEU A 91 3.57 3.80 9.07
CA LEU A 91 4.09 2.44 8.93
C LEU A 91 5.56 2.31 9.36
N VAL A 92 6.40 3.26 8.98
CA VAL A 92 7.85 3.12 9.16
C VAL A 92 8.45 4.26 9.97
N GLY A 93 7.65 5.23 10.39
CA GLY A 93 8.12 6.34 11.20
C GLY A 93 8.93 7.38 10.44
N ARG A 94 8.84 7.40 9.11
CA ARG A 94 9.59 8.33 8.28
C ARG A 94 8.70 8.98 7.24
N HIS A 95 8.92 10.27 7.03
CA HIS A 95 8.18 11.07 6.04
C HIS A 95 9.04 11.42 4.83
N THR A 96 10.25 10.90 4.75
CA THR A 96 11.21 11.20 3.69
C THR A 96 11.17 10.18 2.57
N VAL A 97 11.81 10.49 1.47
CA VAL A 97 12.03 9.58 0.35
C VAL A 97 13.54 9.45 0.09
N PRO A 98 14.00 8.34 -0.43
CA PRO A 98 13.25 7.14 -0.78
C PRO A 98 12.88 6.30 0.44
N GLN A 99 11.81 5.50 0.32
CA GLN A 99 11.51 4.43 1.27
C GLN A 99 11.47 3.14 0.48
N VAL A 100 12.31 2.19 0.84
CA VAL A 100 12.57 0.98 0.08
C VAL A 100 12.12 -0.25 0.86
N PHE A 101 11.40 -1.12 0.19
CA PHE A 101 10.91 -2.38 0.75
C PHE A 101 11.37 -3.53 -0.13
N VAL A 102 11.88 -4.59 0.48
CA VAL A 102 12.28 -5.80 -0.22
C VAL A 102 11.57 -6.98 0.44
N ASN A 103 10.84 -7.74 -0.36
CA ASN A 103 10.04 -8.88 0.12
C ASN A 103 9.13 -8.49 1.28
N GLY A 104 8.51 -7.32 1.20
CA GLY A 104 7.60 -6.81 2.22
C GLY A 104 8.26 -6.19 3.43
N LYS A 105 9.59 -6.17 3.49
CA LYS A 105 10.31 -5.62 4.64
C LYS A 105 10.91 -4.27 4.31
N HIS A 106 10.73 -3.33 5.23
CA HIS A 106 11.36 -2.01 5.13
C HIS A 106 12.85 -2.14 5.34
N ILE A 107 13.63 -1.80 4.33
CA ILE A 107 15.10 -1.86 4.43
C ILE A 107 15.72 -0.48 4.63
N GLY A 108 14.94 0.57 4.59
CA GLY A 108 15.40 1.91 4.92
C GLY A 108 15.22 2.91 3.81
N GLY A 109 15.90 4.04 3.97
CA GLY A 109 15.93 5.12 3.01
C GLY A 109 17.36 5.40 2.57
N SER A 110 17.64 6.69 2.28
CA SER A 110 18.95 7.10 1.80
C SER A 110 20.04 6.92 2.86
N ASP A 111 19.66 6.91 4.11
CA ASP A 111 20.58 6.82 5.26
C ASP A 111 20.59 5.42 5.87
N GLY A 112 19.89 4.51 5.26
CA GLY A 112 19.76 3.15 5.79
C GLY A 112 20.70 2.11 5.23
#